data_a77cdb96a4eef230e6e38a64ed9f31f0
#
_entry.id   a77cdb96a4eef230e6e38a64ed9f31f0
#
_cell.length_a   1.000
_cell.length_b   1.000
_cell.length_c   1.000
_cell.angle_alpha   90.00
_cell.angle_beta   90.00
_cell.angle_gamma   90.00
#
_symmetry.space_group_name_H-M   'P 1'
#
loop_
_entity.id
_entity.type
_entity.pdbx_description
1 polymer ?
#
loop_
_entity_poly.entity_id
_entity_poly.type
_entity_poly.pdbx_seq_one_letter_code
_entity_poly.pdbx_strand_id
1 'polypeptide(L)'
;MRKILGMLAFAGCFAAQPALAAETDMSTITCKQLLASPEDEISYILMWVHGSYGGKADDTTVDLDAYLENAKNFGGYCAEHPDIGVLSAVKQVLGE
;
A
#
# COMPACT_ATOMS: atom_id res chain seq x y z
N MET A 1 -21.99 19.07 -30.59
CA MET A 1 -21.15 18.04 -31.15
C MET A 1 -19.77 18.05 -30.53
N ARG A 2 -19.09 19.13 -30.68
CA ARG A 2 -17.71 19.21 -30.24
C ARG A 2 -17.55 18.96 -28.75
N LYS A 3 -18.52 19.39 -28.00
CA LYS A 3 -18.47 19.19 -26.55
C LYS A 3 -18.45 17.72 -26.18
N ILE A 4 -19.16 16.96 -26.94
CA ILE A 4 -19.21 15.52 -26.70
C ILE A 4 -17.84 14.91 -26.82
N LEU A 5 -17.08 15.35 -27.79
CA LEU A 5 -15.74 14.86 -27.97
C LEU A 5 -14.87 15.14 -26.77
N GLY A 6 -15.05 16.33 -26.19
CA GLY A 6 -14.29 16.64 -24.99
C GLY A 6 -14.60 15.71 -23.86
N MET A 7 -15.86 15.31 -23.74
CA MET A 7 -16.23 14.40 -22.65
C MET A 7 -15.63 13.03 -22.86
N LEU A 8 -15.53 12.60 -24.08
CA LEU A 8 -14.89 11.32 -24.33
C LEU A 8 -13.43 11.32 -23.89
N ALA A 9 -12.76 12.44 -24.07
CA ALA A 9 -11.38 12.55 -23.62
C ALA A 9 -11.31 12.39 -22.10
N PHE A 10 -12.27 12.94 -21.39
CA PHE A 10 -12.34 12.76 -19.95
C PHE A 10 -12.46 11.30 -19.57
N ALA A 11 -13.34 10.59 -20.23
CA ALA A 11 -13.54 9.20 -19.93
C ALA A 11 -12.23 8.43 -20.08
N GLY A 12 -11.43 8.81 -21.07
CA GLY A 12 -10.14 8.17 -21.25
C GLY A 12 -9.22 8.38 -20.07
N CYS A 13 -9.27 9.55 -19.46
CA CYS A 13 -8.44 9.82 -18.30
C CYS A 13 -8.82 8.94 -17.13
N PHE A 14 -10.10 8.69 -16.94
CA PHE A 14 -10.54 7.84 -15.85
C PHE A 14 -10.04 6.42 -16.01
N ALA A 15 -9.92 5.97 -17.23
CA ALA A 15 -9.46 4.62 -17.47
C ALA A 15 -8.05 4.39 -16.96
N ALA A 16 -7.30 5.45 -16.69
CA ALA A 16 -5.94 5.35 -16.19
C ALA A 16 -5.85 5.40 -14.68
N GLN A 17 -6.93 5.18 -13.99
CA GLN A 17 -6.95 5.21 -12.52
C GLN A 17 -6.00 4.20 -11.93
N PRO A 18 -5.30 4.55 -10.84
CA PRO A 18 -4.44 3.60 -10.16
C PRO A 18 -5.25 2.49 -9.48
N ALA A 19 -4.55 1.42 -9.15
CA ALA A 19 -5.19 0.25 -8.56
C ALA A 19 -5.82 0.53 -7.21
N LEU A 20 -5.32 1.52 -6.47
CA LEU A 20 -5.81 1.83 -5.13
C LEU A 20 -6.88 2.90 -5.12
N ALA A 21 -7.60 3.09 -6.24
CA ALA A 21 -8.58 4.17 -6.35
C ALA A 21 -9.83 3.93 -5.53
N ALA A 22 -10.14 2.69 -5.20
CA ALA A 22 -11.36 2.35 -4.49
C ALA A 22 -11.02 1.38 -3.38
N GLU A 23 -11.92 0.48 -3.07
CA GLU A 23 -11.61 -0.55 -2.09
C GLU A 23 -10.41 -1.36 -2.52
N THR A 24 -9.51 -1.59 -1.59
CA THR A 24 -8.31 -2.39 -1.86
C THR A 24 -8.23 -3.50 -0.83
N ASP A 25 -8.11 -4.72 -1.32
CA ASP A 25 -7.94 -5.88 -0.47
C ASP A 25 -6.45 -6.10 -0.26
N MET A 26 -5.96 -5.81 0.94
CA MET A 26 -4.55 -5.89 1.23
C MET A 26 -4.00 -7.31 1.10
N SER A 27 -4.86 -8.31 1.18
CA SER A 27 -4.41 -9.69 1.05
C SER A 27 -4.02 -10.05 -0.38
N THR A 28 -4.35 -9.22 -1.35
CA THR A 28 -4.04 -9.49 -2.76
C THR A 28 -2.79 -8.77 -3.24
N ILE A 29 -2.19 -7.93 -2.41
CA ILE A 29 -1.04 -7.14 -2.82
C ILE A 29 0.24 -7.93 -2.58
N THR A 30 1.08 -8.03 -3.60
CA THR A 30 2.39 -8.67 -3.48
C THR A 30 3.45 -7.62 -3.14
N CYS A 31 4.60 -8.10 -2.65
CA CYS A 31 5.72 -7.22 -2.40
C CYS A 31 6.14 -6.48 -3.68
N LYS A 32 6.11 -7.17 -4.82
CA LYS A 32 6.46 -6.55 -6.08
C LYS A 32 5.52 -5.39 -6.42
N GLN A 33 4.23 -5.61 -6.21
CA GLN A 33 3.24 -4.55 -6.47
C GLN A 33 3.43 -3.38 -5.53
N LEU A 34 3.72 -3.65 -4.26
CA LEU A 34 3.96 -2.61 -3.30
C LEU A 34 5.13 -1.73 -3.73
N LEU A 35 6.25 -2.35 -4.08
CA LEU A 35 7.45 -1.61 -4.44
C LEU A 35 7.29 -0.84 -5.75
N ALA A 36 6.37 -1.27 -6.59
CA ALA A 36 6.11 -0.58 -7.86
C ALA A 36 5.08 0.53 -7.72
N SER A 37 4.48 0.67 -6.55
CA SER A 37 3.44 1.68 -6.32
C SER A 37 4.05 3.06 -6.14
N PRO A 38 3.27 4.12 -6.39
CA PRO A 38 3.73 5.47 -6.07
C PRO A 38 4.04 5.62 -4.58
N GLU A 39 4.90 6.57 -4.27
CA GLU A 39 5.41 6.74 -2.92
C GLU A 39 4.30 6.97 -1.90
N ASP A 40 3.31 7.77 -2.26
CA ASP A 40 2.22 8.05 -1.33
C ASP A 40 1.35 6.82 -1.08
N GLU A 41 1.18 5.96 -2.10
CA GLU A 41 0.44 4.73 -1.90
C GLU A 41 1.19 3.76 -1.03
N ILE A 42 2.50 3.70 -1.20
CA ILE A 42 3.33 2.87 -0.33
C ILE A 42 3.16 3.31 1.13
N SER A 43 3.15 4.61 1.35
CA SER A 43 2.98 5.15 2.71
C SER A 43 1.64 4.75 3.31
N TYR A 44 0.58 4.79 2.53
CA TYR A 44 -0.73 4.37 3.01
C TYR A 44 -0.73 2.91 3.41
N ILE A 45 -0.15 2.07 2.57
CA ILE A 45 -0.12 0.64 2.84
C ILE A 45 0.70 0.35 4.08
N LEU A 46 1.86 0.99 4.21
CA LEU A 46 2.72 0.77 5.37
C LEU A 46 2.06 1.24 6.66
N MET A 47 1.38 2.37 6.62
CA MET A 47 0.68 2.85 7.82
C MET A 47 -0.47 1.92 8.19
N TRP A 48 -1.20 1.43 7.18
CA TRP A 48 -2.27 0.47 7.44
C TRP A 48 -1.71 -0.79 8.09
N VAL A 49 -0.61 -1.29 7.55
CA VAL A 49 0.04 -2.49 8.08
C VAL A 49 0.48 -2.26 9.52
N HIS A 50 1.11 -1.13 9.77
CA HIS A 50 1.60 -0.82 11.11
C HIS A 50 0.46 -0.77 12.11
N GLY A 51 -0.64 -0.13 11.75
CA GLY A 51 -1.79 -0.03 12.64
C GLY A 51 -2.50 -1.35 12.85
N SER A 52 -2.58 -2.16 11.78
CA SER A 52 -3.32 -3.43 11.85
C SER A 52 -2.58 -4.49 12.65
N TYR A 53 -1.27 -4.49 12.59
CA TYR A 53 -0.47 -5.56 13.18
C TYR A 53 0.27 -5.15 14.42
N GLY A 54 0.47 -3.86 14.65
CA GLY A 54 1.21 -3.40 15.80
C GLY A 54 0.41 -2.59 16.79
N GLY A 55 -0.78 -2.16 16.38
CA GLY A 55 -1.60 -1.30 17.23
C GLY A 55 -2.71 -2.03 17.93
N LYS A 56 -3.30 -1.35 18.89
CA LYS A 56 -4.48 -1.83 19.59
C LYS A 56 -5.64 -0.91 19.28
N ALA A 57 -6.86 -1.44 19.39
CA ALA A 57 -8.04 -0.72 18.94
C ALA A 57 -8.23 0.61 19.68
N ASP A 58 -7.85 0.66 20.96
CA ASP A 58 -8.04 1.86 21.78
C ASP A 58 -6.76 2.67 21.95
N ASP A 59 -5.71 2.33 21.24
CA ASP A 59 -4.45 3.05 21.32
C ASP A 59 -4.48 4.22 20.36
N THR A 60 -4.35 5.43 20.91
CA THR A 60 -4.40 6.64 20.10
C THR A 60 -3.01 7.20 19.78
N THR A 61 -1.96 6.48 20.16
CA THR A 61 -0.60 6.93 19.91
C THR A 61 0.07 6.07 18.86
N VAL A 62 1.10 6.62 18.22
CA VAL A 62 1.92 5.87 17.29
C VAL A 62 3.37 6.23 17.56
N ASP A 63 4.21 5.20 17.60
CA ASP A 63 5.65 5.38 17.76
C ASP A 63 6.25 5.54 16.35
N LEU A 64 6.54 6.78 16.00
CA LEU A 64 7.02 7.05 14.63
C LEU A 64 8.39 6.46 14.36
N ASP A 65 9.25 6.40 15.38
CA ASP A 65 10.56 5.79 15.17
C ASP A 65 10.41 4.29 14.89
N ALA A 66 9.57 3.62 15.65
CA ALA A 66 9.31 2.21 15.42
C ALA A 66 8.66 1.99 14.06
N TYR A 67 7.76 2.86 13.68
CA TYR A 67 7.12 2.77 12.38
C TYR A 67 8.15 2.87 11.25
N LEU A 68 9.05 3.83 11.34
CA LEU A 68 10.05 4.02 10.28
C LEU A 68 11.00 2.84 10.21
N GLU A 69 11.40 2.30 11.36
CA GLU A 69 12.29 1.16 11.35
C GLU A 69 11.61 -0.07 10.78
N ASN A 70 10.37 -0.31 11.17
CA ASN A 70 9.60 -1.44 10.64
C ASN A 70 9.37 -1.28 9.14
N ALA A 71 9.10 -0.07 8.69
CA ALA A 71 8.90 0.17 7.27
C ALA A 71 10.17 -0.13 6.48
N LYS A 72 11.31 0.26 7.02
CA LYS A 72 12.59 -0.01 6.37
C LYS A 72 12.86 -1.50 6.28
N ASN A 73 12.66 -2.22 7.38
CA ASN A 73 12.88 -3.66 7.40
C ASN A 73 11.92 -4.37 6.46
N PHE A 74 10.69 -3.93 6.45
CA PHE A 74 9.67 -4.51 5.59
C PHE A 74 10.00 -4.28 4.12
N GLY A 75 10.44 -3.07 3.77
CA GLY A 75 10.84 -2.77 2.40
C GLY A 75 12.00 -3.61 1.94
N GLY A 76 12.99 -3.81 2.81
CA GLY A 76 14.13 -4.65 2.49
C GLY A 76 13.72 -6.10 2.28
N TYR A 77 12.84 -6.60 3.13
CA TYR A 77 12.36 -7.96 3.00
C TYR A 77 11.58 -8.14 1.69
N CYS A 78 10.72 -7.18 1.37
CA CYS A 78 9.95 -7.24 0.13
C CYS A 78 10.85 -7.19 -1.10
N ALA A 79 11.93 -6.42 -1.05
CA ALA A 79 12.85 -6.35 -2.17
C ALA A 79 13.48 -7.70 -2.47
N GLU A 80 13.71 -8.51 -1.42
CA GLU A 80 14.30 -9.83 -1.57
C GLU A 80 13.26 -10.91 -1.86
N HIS A 81 11.99 -10.61 -1.62
CA HIS A 81 10.92 -11.60 -1.79
C HIS A 81 9.75 -10.98 -2.55
N PRO A 82 9.97 -10.61 -3.82
CA PRO A 82 8.94 -9.86 -4.56
C PRO A 82 7.65 -10.63 -4.81
N ASP A 83 7.70 -11.94 -4.81
CA ASP A 83 6.51 -12.74 -5.12
C ASP A 83 5.65 -13.03 -3.91
N ILE A 84 6.09 -12.65 -2.72
CA ILE A 84 5.35 -12.92 -1.50
C ILE A 84 4.29 -11.85 -1.32
N GLY A 85 3.14 -12.24 -0.76
CA GLY A 85 2.10 -11.28 -0.42
C GLY A 85 2.54 -10.35 0.70
N VAL A 86 2.03 -9.13 0.66
CA VAL A 86 2.39 -8.12 1.65
C VAL A 86 2.08 -8.58 3.07
N LEU A 87 0.93 -9.23 3.28
CA LEU A 87 0.57 -9.66 4.62
C LEU A 87 1.48 -10.77 5.13
N SER A 88 1.94 -11.65 4.25
CA SER A 88 2.91 -12.68 4.65
C SER A 88 4.24 -12.04 5.03
N ALA A 89 4.66 -11.04 4.26
CA ALA A 89 5.90 -10.33 4.56
C ALA A 89 5.83 -9.63 5.91
N VAL A 90 4.69 -9.06 6.23
CA VAL A 90 4.49 -8.41 7.52
C VAL A 90 4.71 -9.39 8.66
N LYS A 91 4.14 -10.57 8.54
CA LYS A 91 4.30 -11.58 9.58
C LYS A 91 5.76 -11.97 9.77
N GLN A 92 6.49 -12.07 8.69
CA GLN A 92 7.91 -12.40 8.79
C GLN A 92 8.71 -11.28 9.47
N VAL A 93 8.42 -10.04 9.13
CA VAL A 93 9.18 -8.91 9.66
C VAL A 93 8.79 -8.56 11.08
N LEU A 94 7.51 -8.59 11.39
CA LEU A 94 7.03 -8.21 12.71
C LEU A 94 6.89 -9.37 13.67
N GLY A 95 7.11 -10.59 13.21
CA GLY A 95 7.07 -11.75 14.09
C GLY A 95 5.68 -12.21 14.48
N GLU A 96 4.70 -11.88 13.68
CA GLU A 96 3.31 -12.28 13.98
C GLU A 96 2.98 -13.70 13.58
#